data_8831fe15c156e261c1ebd9984a84358d
#
_entry.id   8831fe15c156e261c1ebd9984a84358d
#
_cell.length_a   1.000
_cell.length_b   1.000
_cell.length_c   1.000
_cell.angle_alpha   90.00
_cell.angle_beta   90.00
_cell.angle_gamma   90.00
#
_symmetry.space_group_name_H-M   'P 1'
#
loop_
_entity.id
_entity.type
_entity.pdbx_description
1 polymer ?
#
loop_
_entity_poly.entity_id
_entity_poly.type
_entity_poly.pdbx_seq_one_letter_code
_entity_poly.pdbx_strand_id
1 'polypeptide(L)'
;ERLGLADAPVQLASETSVEDIVSTLSEGAVPRLIVIDSIQTMWTDTVESAPGTVTQVRASAQALIRFAKKTGATIILVGHVTKDGQIAGPRVVEHMVDAVLSFEGEGSQQFRILRSAKNRFGATDEIGVFEMTGLGLREVTNPSELFLSERELGSPGTAVFAGIEGTRPVL
;
A
#
# COMPACT_ATOMS: atom_id res chain seq x y z
N GLU A 1 -16.93 1.48 -13.41
CA GLU A 1 -17.98 0.60 -14.01
C GLU A 1 -17.70 -0.88 -13.75
N ARG A 2 -16.49 -1.42 -14.07
CA ARG A 2 -16.16 -2.87 -13.94
C ARG A 2 -16.31 -3.42 -12.52
N LEU A 3 -16.03 -2.62 -11.49
CA LEU A 3 -16.09 -3.02 -10.08
C LEU A 3 -17.42 -2.65 -9.40
N GLY A 4 -18.41 -2.12 -10.14
CA GLY A 4 -19.70 -1.71 -9.57
C GLY A 4 -19.63 -0.55 -8.57
N LEU A 5 -18.57 0.27 -8.63
CA LEU A 5 -18.31 1.35 -7.67
C LEU A 5 -18.73 2.74 -8.20
N ALA A 6 -19.58 2.81 -9.23
CA ALA A 6 -19.99 4.08 -9.84
C ALA A 6 -20.67 5.04 -8.85
N ASP A 7 -21.41 4.49 -7.89
CA ASP A 7 -22.14 5.26 -6.86
C ASP A 7 -21.38 5.34 -5.52
N ALA A 8 -20.09 4.97 -5.50
CA ALA A 8 -19.29 5.07 -4.27
C ALA A 8 -19.12 6.55 -3.88
N PRO A 9 -19.24 6.90 -2.59
CA PRO A 9 -19.10 8.28 -2.10
C PRO A 9 -17.63 8.72 -2.08
N VAL A 10 -16.98 8.68 -3.25
CA VAL A 10 -15.57 9.04 -3.44
C VAL A 10 -15.49 10.25 -4.35
N GLN A 11 -14.76 11.26 -3.93
CA GLN A 11 -14.39 12.40 -4.76
C GLN A 11 -13.07 12.09 -5.45
N LEU A 12 -12.99 12.32 -6.76
CA LEU A 12 -11.79 12.12 -7.56
C LEU A 12 -11.27 13.48 -8.02
N ALA A 13 -9.95 13.65 -7.92
CA ALA A 13 -9.25 14.82 -8.43
C ALA A 13 -8.03 14.38 -9.25
N SER A 14 -7.67 15.17 -10.25
CA SER A 14 -6.46 14.98 -11.05
C SER A 14 -5.57 16.20 -10.83
N GLU A 15 -4.66 16.10 -9.88
CA GLU A 15 -3.73 17.16 -9.51
C GLU A 15 -2.39 16.56 -9.06
N THR A 16 -1.29 17.25 -9.32
CA THR A 16 0.07 16.81 -8.98
C THR A 16 0.84 17.84 -8.15
N SER A 17 0.39 19.11 -8.12
CA SER A 17 0.93 20.14 -7.23
C SER A 17 0.44 19.90 -5.80
N VAL A 18 1.37 19.72 -4.88
CA VAL A 18 1.04 19.49 -3.46
C VAL A 18 0.40 20.75 -2.85
N GLU A 19 0.82 21.92 -3.28
CA GLU A 19 0.27 23.21 -2.85
C GLU A 19 -1.22 23.33 -3.22
N ASP A 20 -1.56 23.00 -4.46
CA ASP A 20 -2.94 23.04 -4.95
C ASP A 20 -3.82 21.98 -4.32
N ILE A 21 -3.28 20.76 -4.12
CA ILE A 21 -3.95 19.70 -3.37
C ILE A 21 -4.29 20.16 -1.95
N VAL A 22 -3.31 20.69 -1.21
CA VAL A 22 -3.50 21.13 0.18
C VAL A 22 -4.45 22.33 0.26
N SER A 23 -4.38 23.26 -0.70
CA SER A 23 -5.30 24.39 -0.80
C SER A 23 -6.73 23.89 -0.98
N THR A 24 -6.97 23.08 -2.00
CA THR A 24 -8.30 22.51 -2.31
C THR A 24 -8.87 21.72 -1.14
N LEU A 25 -8.06 20.88 -0.49
CA LEU A 25 -8.49 20.10 0.68
C LEU A 25 -8.78 20.98 1.91
N SER A 26 -8.29 22.22 1.91
CA SER A 26 -8.50 23.18 3.02
C SER A 26 -9.72 24.09 2.82
N GLU A 27 -10.33 24.10 1.63
CA GLU A 27 -11.47 24.98 1.29
C GLU A 27 -12.83 24.55 1.87
N GLY A 28 -12.88 23.48 2.63
CA GLY A 28 -14.14 22.97 3.18
C GLY A 28 -13.93 22.03 4.35
N ALA A 29 -14.82 21.07 4.50
CA ALA A 29 -14.64 20.00 5.46
C ALA A 29 -13.53 19.05 4.97
N VAL A 30 -12.43 19.00 5.70
CA VAL A 30 -11.31 18.12 5.36
C VAL A 30 -11.75 16.66 5.33
N PRO A 31 -11.52 15.92 4.24
CA PRO A 31 -11.83 14.49 4.19
C PRO A 31 -11.12 13.70 5.28
N ARG A 32 -11.79 12.72 5.87
CA ARG A 32 -11.19 11.86 6.89
C ARG A 32 -10.11 10.92 6.32
N LEU A 33 -10.26 10.55 5.05
CA LEU A 33 -9.33 9.70 4.32
C LEU A 33 -9.00 10.34 2.97
N ILE A 34 -7.73 10.42 2.67
CA ILE A 34 -7.18 10.93 1.42
C ILE A 34 -6.23 9.89 0.85
N VAL A 35 -6.37 9.58 -0.44
CA VAL A 35 -5.48 8.65 -1.15
C VAL A 35 -4.74 9.43 -2.23
N ILE A 36 -3.41 9.37 -2.21
CA ILE A 36 -2.52 9.97 -3.21
C ILE A 36 -1.92 8.83 -4.05
N ASP A 37 -2.33 8.72 -5.29
CA ASP A 37 -1.83 7.73 -6.25
C ASP A 37 -1.26 8.44 -7.51
N SER A 38 0.05 8.53 -7.59
CA SER A 38 1.11 8.05 -6.73
C SER A 38 1.99 9.18 -6.20
N ILE A 39 2.67 8.94 -5.10
CA ILE A 39 3.58 9.94 -4.52
C ILE A 39 4.73 10.31 -5.47
N GLN A 40 5.10 9.45 -6.41
CA GLN A 40 6.15 9.72 -7.38
C GLN A 40 5.78 10.80 -8.41
N THR A 41 4.51 11.01 -8.66
CA THR A 41 4.03 12.04 -9.60
C THR A 41 3.81 13.40 -8.93
N MET A 42 3.85 13.45 -7.60
CA MET A 42 3.68 14.69 -6.84
C MET A 42 4.92 15.57 -6.91
N TRP A 43 4.70 16.87 -6.90
CA TRP A 43 5.75 17.86 -6.84
C TRP A 43 5.36 19.05 -5.96
N THR A 44 6.35 19.80 -5.49
CA THR A 44 6.22 21.00 -4.68
C THR A 44 7.21 22.06 -5.16
N ASP A 45 6.80 23.31 -5.15
CA ASP A 45 7.64 24.45 -5.51
C ASP A 45 8.75 24.74 -4.48
N THR A 46 8.70 24.11 -3.33
CA THR A 46 9.66 24.34 -2.23
C THR A 46 11.06 23.81 -2.54
N VAL A 47 11.24 23.01 -3.59
CA VAL A 47 12.53 22.44 -4.00
C VAL A 47 12.71 22.48 -5.51
N GLU A 48 13.88 22.95 -5.95
CA GLU A 48 14.28 22.97 -7.36
C GLU A 48 14.75 21.57 -7.81
N SER A 49 13.80 20.70 -8.12
CA SER A 49 14.09 19.33 -8.55
C SER A 49 12.94 18.82 -9.42
N ALA A 50 13.23 17.97 -10.40
CA ALA A 50 12.21 17.42 -11.27
C ALA A 50 11.27 16.48 -10.52
N PRO A 51 9.98 16.40 -10.90
CA PRO A 51 9.04 15.39 -10.39
C PRO A 51 9.62 13.97 -10.51
N GLY A 52 9.31 13.10 -9.54
CA GLY A 52 9.82 11.73 -9.49
C GLY A 52 11.24 11.56 -8.92
N THR A 53 11.98 12.66 -8.69
CA THR A 53 13.26 12.58 -7.97
C THR A 53 13.06 12.31 -6.49
N VAL A 54 14.07 11.72 -5.84
CA VAL A 54 14.05 11.45 -4.38
C VAL A 54 13.78 12.73 -3.59
N THR A 55 14.36 13.86 -4.00
CA THR A 55 14.18 15.17 -3.36
C THR A 55 12.72 15.63 -3.43
N GLN A 56 12.10 15.56 -4.61
CA GLN A 56 10.70 15.91 -4.79
C GLN A 56 9.76 15.00 -4.02
N VAL A 57 9.94 13.69 -4.13
CA VAL A 57 9.11 12.71 -3.40
C VAL A 57 9.18 12.95 -1.89
N ARG A 58 10.38 13.21 -1.36
CA ARG A 58 10.57 13.52 0.06
C ARG A 58 9.87 14.80 0.48
N ALA A 59 10.05 15.88 -0.29
CA ALA A 59 9.45 17.18 0.02
C ALA A 59 7.92 17.12 -0.05
N SER A 60 7.37 16.50 -1.10
CA SER A 60 5.94 16.29 -1.29
C SER A 60 5.33 15.46 -0.15
N ALA A 61 5.95 14.33 0.18
CA ALA A 61 5.50 13.50 1.30
C ALA A 61 5.53 14.27 2.62
N GLN A 62 6.58 15.06 2.88
CA GLN A 62 6.69 15.86 4.11
C GLN A 62 5.57 16.92 4.21
N ALA A 63 5.20 17.57 3.11
CA ALA A 63 4.11 18.54 3.10
C ALA A 63 2.76 17.87 3.37
N LEU A 64 2.47 16.73 2.73
CA LEU A 64 1.25 15.94 2.96
C LEU A 64 1.16 15.39 4.39
N ILE A 65 2.27 14.89 4.95
CA ILE A 65 2.33 14.43 6.35
C ILE A 65 2.06 15.58 7.32
N ARG A 66 2.61 16.77 7.07
CA ARG A 66 2.30 17.96 7.90
C ARG A 66 0.82 18.33 7.84
N PHE A 67 0.24 18.28 6.65
CA PHE A 67 -1.19 18.52 6.47
C PHE A 67 -2.02 17.49 7.26
N ALA A 68 -1.73 16.20 7.12
CA ALA A 68 -2.40 15.13 7.87
C ALA A 68 -2.36 15.38 9.40
N LYS A 69 -1.17 15.69 9.93
CA LYS A 69 -0.99 15.95 11.36
C LYS A 69 -1.72 17.21 11.84
N LYS A 70 -1.81 18.22 11.01
CA LYS A 70 -2.50 19.48 11.34
C LYS A 70 -4.02 19.31 11.36
N THR A 71 -4.56 18.51 10.44
CA THR A 71 -6.00 18.36 10.23
C THR A 71 -6.61 17.15 10.92
N GLY A 72 -5.78 16.16 11.30
CA GLY A 72 -6.23 14.86 11.80
C GLY A 72 -6.73 13.91 10.69
N ALA A 73 -6.53 14.27 9.43
CA ALA A 73 -6.87 13.40 8.30
C ALA A 73 -5.92 12.20 8.20
N THR A 74 -6.43 11.07 7.75
CA THR A 74 -5.60 9.92 7.37
C THR A 74 -5.19 10.07 5.91
N ILE A 75 -3.89 9.95 5.61
CA ILE A 75 -3.39 9.97 4.23
C ILE A 75 -2.75 8.62 3.89
N ILE A 76 -3.18 8.02 2.79
CA ILE A 76 -2.54 6.87 2.18
C ILE A 76 -1.72 7.37 0.99
N LEU A 77 -0.40 7.19 1.06
CA LEU A 77 0.52 7.46 -0.04
C LEU A 77 0.76 6.15 -0.79
N VAL A 78 0.30 6.08 -2.02
CA VAL A 78 0.57 4.94 -2.90
C VAL A 78 1.92 5.16 -3.58
N GLY A 79 2.80 4.17 -3.51
CA GLY A 79 4.11 4.18 -4.14
C GLY A 79 4.32 2.92 -4.98
N HIS A 80 5.01 3.07 -6.10
CA HIS A 80 5.34 1.95 -6.98
C HIS A 80 6.75 1.43 -6.69
N VAL A 81 6.91 0.11 -6.59
CA VAL A 81 8.22 -0.56 -6.52
C VAL A 81 8.74 -0.78 -7.94
N THR A 82 10.02 -0.53 -8.16
CA THR A 82 10.69 -0.91 -9.40
C THR A 82 10.93 -2.42 -9.44
N LYS A 83 11.19 -2.97 -10.64
CA LYS A 83 11.48 -4.41 -10.84
C LYS A 83 12.63 -4.95 -9.98
N ASP A 84 13.53 -4.08 -9.55
CA ASP A 84 14.67 -4.43 -8.68
C ASP A 84 14.30 -4.36 -7.18
N GLY A 85 13.02 -4.24 -6.83
CA GLY A 85 12.56 -4.10 -5.45
C GLY A 85 12.98 -2.78 -4.80
N GLN A 86 13.63 -1.91 -5.55
CA GLN A 86 14.00 -0.57 -5.13
C GLN A 86 12.90 0.39 -5.58
N ILE A 87 12.20 0.93 -4.62
CA ILE A 87 11.33 2.06 -4.89
C ILE A 87 12.22 3.27 -5.12
N ALA A 88 12.13 3.92 -6.29
CA ALA A 88 12.72 5.23 -6.46
C ALA A 88 12.07 6.19 -5.44
N GLY A 89 12.75 6.44 -4.34
CA GLY A 89 12.30 7.35 -3.29
C GLY A 89 11.55 6.81 -2.07
N PRO A 90 10.90 5.63 -2.02
CA PRO A 90 10.05 5.25 -0.87
C PRO A 90 10.78 4.82 0.39
N ARG A 91 11.99 4.27 0.31
CA ARG A 91 12.76 4.03 1.55
C ARG A 91 12.91 5.32 2.38
N VAL A 92 12.93 6.47 1.71
CA VAL A 92 12.97 7.77 2.37
C VAL A 92 11.63 8.09 3.03
N VAL A 93 10.51 7.76 2.37
CA VAL A 93 9.15 7.99 2.88
C VAL A 93 8.78 7.00 3.98
N GLU A 94 9.27 5.75 3.93
CA GLU A 94 9.04 4.73 4.96
C GLU A 94 9.42 5.18 6.37
N HIS A 95 10.50 5.96 6.49
CA HIS A 95 10.91 6.49 7.81
C HIS A 95 10.02 7.63 8.30
N MET A 96 9.28 8.29 7.39
CA MET A 96 8.47 9.47 7.69
C MET A 96 7.02 9.13 8.05
N VAL A 97 6.53 7.97 7.63
CA VAL A 97 5.13 7.52 7.83
C VAL A 97 4.98 6.63 9.06
N ASP A 98 3.76 6.46 9.54
CA ASP A 98 3.44 5.69 10.74
C ASP A 98 3.29 4.20 10.45
N ALA A 99 2.83 3.83 9.26
CA ALA A 99 2.71 2.45 8.80
C ALA A 99 3.19 2.32 7.35
N VAL A 100 3.75 1.18 7.00
CA VAL A 100 4.14 0.80 5.64
C VAL A 100 3.54 -0.55 5.34
N LEU A 101 2.72 -0.60 4.32
CA LEU A 101 2.10 -1.82 3.81
C LEU A 101 2.71 -2.16 2.45
N SER A 102 3.10 -3.39 2.28
CA SER A 102 3.60 -3.96 1.03
C SER A 102 2.53 -4.86 0.43
N PHE A 103 2.20 -4.63 -0.83
CA PHE A 103 1.23 -5.44 -1.57
C PHE A 103 1.98 -6.22 -2.63
N GLU A 104 2.20 -7.51 -2.36
CA GLU A 104 3.08 -8.39 -3.11
C GLU A 104 2.29 -9.35 -3.98
N GLY A 105 2.85 -9.72 -5.13
CA GLY A 105 2.32 -10.73 -6.03
C GLY A 105 2.87 -10.57 -7.44
N GLU A 106 3.33 -11.64 -8.03
CA GLU A 106 3.78 -11.64 -9.41
C GLU A 106 2.60 -11.62 -10.39
N GLY A 107 2.80 -11.02 -11.56
CA GLY A 107 1.74 -10.79 -12.55
C GLY A 107 0.98 -12.04 -13.02
N SER A 108 1.59 -13.23 -12.91
CA SER A 108 1.00 -14.53 -13.24
C SER A 108 0.30 -15.22 -12.08
N GLN A 109 0.46 -14.74 -10.86
CA GLN A 109 -0.11 -15.37 -9.68
C GLN A 109 -1.55 -14.90 -9.44
N GLN A 110 -2.42 -15.84 -9.07
CA GLN A 110 -3.82 -15.60 -8.76
C GLN A 110 -3.98 -14.83 -7.44
N PHE A 111 -3.00 -14.94 -6.53
CA PHE A 111 -3.07 -14.37 -5.19
C PHE A 111 -2.19 -13.13 -5.03
N ARG A 112 -2.58 -12.29 -4.09
CA ARG A 112 -1.84 -11.11 -3.62
C ARG A 112 -1.71 -11.17 -2.12
N ILE A 113 -0.54 -10.80 -1.61
CA ILE A 113 -0.24 -10.81 -0.18
C ILE A 113 -0.04 -9.38 0.27
N LEU A 114 -0.79 -8.96 1.28
CA LEU A 114 -0.61 -7.70 1.98
C LEU A 114 0.20 -7.96 3.25
N ARG A 115 1.35 -7.30 3.37
CA ARG A 115 2.23 -7.38 4.55
C ARG A 115 2.44 -6.02 5.16
N SER A 116 2.57 -5.98 6.48
CA SER A 116 3.03 -4.80 7.19
C SER A 116 4.56 -4.84 7.32
N ALA A 117 5.26 -3.92 6.64
CA ALA A 117 6.70 -3.75 6.79
C ALA A 117 7.06 -2.84 7.98
N LYS A 118 6.15 -1.95 8.37
CA LYS A 118 6.26 -1.06 9.53
C LYS A 118 4.87 -0.75 10.07
N ASN A 119 4.74 -0.76 11.39
CA ASN A 119 3.50 -0.37 12.06
C ASN A 119 3.83 0.22 13.44
N ARG A 120 3.59 1.51 13.64
CA ARG A 120 3.77 2.18 14.94
C ARG A 120 2.67 1.85 15.94
N PHE A 121 1.56 1.29 15.47
CA PHE A 121 0.35 1.08 16.27
C PHE A 121 0.14 -0.38 16.68
N GLY A 122 0.97 -1.31 16.20
CA GLY A 122 0.82 -2.73 16.48
C GLY A 122 1.88 -3.60 15.83
N ALA A 123 1.59 -4.89 15.80
CA ALA A 123 2.46 -5.92 15.22
C ALA A 123 2.60 -5.79 13.69
N THR A 124 3.62 -6.46 13.14
CA THR A 124 3.91 -6.50 11.69
C THR A 124 3.92 -7.92 11.13
N ASP A 125 3.62 -8.90 11.95
CA ASP A 125 3.67 -10.34 11.63
C ASP A 125 2.37 -10.87 10.99
N GLU A 126 1.31 -10.07 10.99
CA GLU A 126 0.06 -10.42 10.31
C GLU A 126 0.16 -10.20 8.80
N ILE A 127 -0.49 -11.09 8.04
CA ILE A 127 -0.61 -11.00 6.58
C ILE A 127 -2.07 -11.09 6.15
N GLY A 128 -2.42 -10.35 5.10
CA GLY A 128 -3.68 -10.51 4.38
C GLY A 128 -3.44 -11.20 3.04
N VAL A 129 -4.23 -12.21 2.71
CA VAL A 129 -4.17 -12.87 1.41
C VAL A 129 -5.43 -12.56 0.62
N PHE A 130 -5.26 -12.16 -0.63
CA PHE A 130 -6.34 -11.81 -1.53
C PHE A 130 -6.22 -12.57 -2.85
N GLU A 131 -7.34 -13.02 -3.35
CA GLU A 131 -7.45 -13.61 -4.68
C GLU A 131 -7.82 -12.54 -5.71
N MET A 132 -7.15 -12.56 -6.86
CA MET A 132 -7.50 -11.71 -8.02
C MET A 132 -8.63 -12.36 -8.81
N THR A 133 -9.80 -11.77 -8.78
CA THR A 133 -10.98 -12.24 -9.54
C THR A 133 -11.36 -11.23 -10.63
N GLY A 134 -12.24 -11.62 -11.55
CA GLY A 134 -12.81 -10.72 -12.56
C GLY A 134 -13.60 -9.55 -11.96
N LEU A 135 -14.05 -9.67 -10.71
CA LEU A 135 -14.79 -8.64 -9.97
C LEU A 135 -13.89 -7.81 -9.02
N GLY A 136 -12.58 -8.08 -8.98
CA GLY A 136 -11.62 -7.42 -8.12
C GLY A 136 -10.95 -8.37 -7.12
N LEU A 137 -10.45 -7.82 -6.03
CA LEU A 137 -9.81 -8.56 -4.95
C LEU A 137 -10.85 -9.18 -4.03
N ARG A 138 -10.69 -10.47 -3.73
CA ARG A 138 -11.47 -11.22 -2.75
C ARG A 138 -10.57 -11.67 -1.62
N GLU A 139 -10.95 -11.41 -0.38
CA GLU A 139 -10.24 -11.88 0.79
C GLU A 139 -10.22 -13.41 0.86
N VAL A 140 -9.08 -13.99 1.21
CA VAL A 140 -8.91 -15.40 1.52
C VAL A 140 -8.81 -15.56 3.03
N THR A 141 -9.88 -15.99 3.65
CA THR A 141 -10.01 -16.07 5.12
C THR A 141 -9.17 -17.17 5.74
N ASN A 142 -8.87 -18.24 4.99
CA ASN A 142 -8.02 -19.35 5.43
C ASN A 142 -6.95 -19.67 4.37
N PRO A 143 -5.82 -18.94 4.35
CA PRO A 143 -4.74 -19.21 3.40
C PRO A 143 -4.15 -20.60 3.51
N SER A 144 -4.18 -21.21 4.70
CA SER A 144 -3.65 -22.56 4.92
C SER A 144 -4.38 -23.63 4.10
N GLU A 145 -5.67 -23.47 3.87
CA GLU A 145 -6.44 -24.40 3.02
C GLU A 145 -5.94 -24.39 1.58
N LEU A 146 -5.52 -23.25 1.05
CA LEU A 146 -4.98 -23.15 -0.30
C LEU A 146 -3.69 -23.98 -0.47
N PHE A 147 -2.83 -23.95 0.53
CA PHE A 147 -1.56 -24.67 0.51
C PHE A 147 -1.71 -26.17 0.86
N LEU A 148 -2.81 -26.53 1.50
CA LEU A 148 -3.08 -27.93 1.90
C LEU A 148 -3.99 -28.66 0.90
N SER A 149 -4.83 -27.95 0.14
CA SER A 149 -5.84 -28.56 -0.76
C SER A 149 -5.26 -29.09 -2.07
N GLU A 150 -4.10 -28.65 -2.52
CA GLU A 150 -3.43 -29.17 -3.74
C GLU A 150 -2.67 -30.49 -3.49
N ARG A 151 -2.84 -31.13 -2.34
CA ARG A 151 -2.15 -32.36 -2.03
C ARG A 151 -2.97 -33.56 -2.42
N GLU A 152 -2.40 -34.42 -3.24
CA GLU A 152 -2.85 -35.81 -3.35
C GLU A 152 -2.66 -36.49 -1.99
N LEU A 153 -3.78 -36.70 -1.29
CA LEU A 153 -3.81 -37.50 -0.06
C LEU A 153 -3.29 -38.90 -0.39
N GLY A 154 -2.07 -39.24 0.02
CA GLY A 154 -1.50 -40.54 -0.16
C GLY A 154 -0.17 -40.61 -0.91
N SER A 155 0.45 -39.48 -1.28
CA SER A 155 1.80 -39.43 -1.83
C SER A 155 2.82 -39.77 -0.74
N PRO A 156 3.51 -40.93 -0.76
CA PRO A 156 4.50 -41.27 0.25
C PRO A 156 5.69 -40.32 0.22
N GLY A 157 6.14 -39.82 1.36
CA GLY A 157 7.32 -38.96 1.49
C GLY A 157 7.05 -37.45 1.53
N THR A 158 5.80 -37.03 1.58
CA THR A 158 5.46 -35.60 1.74
C THR A 158 5.02 -35.33 3.18
N ALA A 159 5.72 -34.43 3.86
CA ALA A 159 5.32 -33.93 5.18
C ALA A 159 5.16 -32.39 5.14
N VAL A 160 4.15 -31.89 5.84
CA VAL A 160 4.04 -30.44 6.11
C VAL A 160 4.84 -30.14 7.35
N PHE A 161 5.78 -29.25 7.23
CA PHE A 161 6.50 -28.71 8.38
C PHE A 161 5.89 -27.36 8.75
N ALA A 162 5.31 -27.29 9.93
CA ALA A 162 4.92 -26.01 10.53
C ALA A 162 6.13 -25.48 11.31
N GLY A 163 6.71 -24.42 10.81
CA GLY A 163 7.87 -23.78 11.43
C GLY A 163 7.58 -22.35 11.86
N ILE A 164 8.51 -21.75 12.59
CA ILE A 164 8.49 -20.33 12.95
C ILE A 164 9.80 -19.73 12.47
N GLU A 165 9.72 -18.68 11.65
CA GLU A 165 10.84 -17.84 11.26
C GLU A 165 10.74 -16.49 11.98
N GLY A 166 11.55 -16.32 13.04
CA GLY A 166 11.40 -15.18 13.97
C GLY A 166 10.11 -15.30 14.77
N THR A 167 9.16 -14.39 14.55
CA THR A 167 7.81 -14.40 15.15
C THR A 167 6.73 -14.87 14.17
N ARG A 168 7.11 -15.27 12.94
CA ARG A 168 6.18 -15.60 11.85
C ARG A 168 6.02 -17.12 11.72
N PRO A 169 4.78 -17.63 11.73
CA PRO A 169 4.54 -19.00 11.32
C PRO A 169 4.84 -19.15 9.82
N VAL A 170 5.56 -20.19 9.46
CA VAL A 170 5.85 -20.61 8.06
C VAL A 170 5.40 -22.04 7.87
N LEU A 171 4.84 -22.33 6.69
CA LEU A 171 4.41 -23.65 6.25
C LEU A 171 5.27 -24.13 5.10
#